data_017c86e568358ce816f89bdc629482f9
#
_entry.id   017c86e568358ce816f89bdc629482f9
#
_cell.length_a   1.000
_cell.length_b   1.000
_cell.length_c   1.000
_cell.angle_alpha   90.00
_cell.angle_beta   90.00
_cell.angle_gamma   90.00
#
_symmetry.space_group_name_H-M   'P 1'
#
loop_
_entity.id
_entity.type
_entity.pdbx_description
1 polymer ?
#
loop_
_entity_poly.entity_id
_entity_poly.type
_entity_poly.pdbx_seq_one_letter_code
_entity_poly.pdbx_strand_id
1 'polypeptide(L)'
;MRIYVIYADLIASLKDMLEELFMFTKLKNDSFKLELSNCCVSRLLKQTVFSYYEEWKKQGIEPSLDICEDTIFITANVQALRRVFQNVIKNALVHGQKSICIQMRQQDSCNCRASDDERTSKNRIVHILVSNDVKNPDDIDVDKVFERFYKADEARSISSSGLGLSIAKELVERMGGSIEARLEGKRFVVEIQFECE
;
A
#
# COMPACT_ATOMS: atom_id res chain seq x y z
N MET A 1 4.89 8.13 -34.57
CA MET A 1 5.50 7.79 -33.27
C MET A 1 4.64 8.15 -32.06
N ARG A 2 4.10 9.36 -31.91
CA ARG A 2 3.20 9.77 -30.79
C ARG A 2 1.93 8.90 -30.64
N ILE A 3 1.30 8.51 -31.73
CA ILE A 3 0.04 7.74 -31.73
C ILE A 3 0.24 6.35 -31.11
N TYR A 4 1.33 5.66 -31.43
CA TYR A 4 1.62 4.33 -30.87
C TYR A 4 1.88 4.36 -29.33
N VAL A 5 2.48 5.43 -28.83
CA VAL A 5 2.71 5.61 -27.40
C VAL A 5 1.35 5.78 -26.68
N ILE A 6 0.45 6.60 -27.20
CA ILE A 6 -0.90 6.83 -26.64
C ILE A 6 -1.70 5.52 -26.60
N TYR A 7 -1.66 4.71 -27.65
CA TYR A 7 -2.33 3.41 -27.67
C TYR A 7 -1.71 2.42 -26.69
N ALA A 8 -0.39 2.39 -26.54
CA ALA A 8 0.30 1.52 -25.60
C ALA A 8 -0.09 1.88 -24.15
N ASP A 9 -0.12 3.18 -23.83
CA ASP A 9 -0.52 3.65 -22.49
C ASP A 9 -2.00 3.35 -22.19
N LEU A 10 -2.88 3.49 -23.20
CA LEU A 10 -4.29 3.15 -23.05
C LEU A 10 -4.51 1.66 -22.84
N ILE A 11 -3.81 0.81 -23.57
CA ILE A 11 -3.87 -0.66 -23.43
C ILE A 11 -3.36 -1.06 -22.06
N ALA A 12 -2.26 -0.47 -21.59
CA ALA A 12 -1.71 -0.73 -20.25
C ALA A 12 -2.72 -0.34 -19.15
N SER A 13 -3.34 0.83 -19.27
CA SER A 13 -4.38 1.29 -18.35
C SER A 13 -5.60 0.38 -18.31
N LEU A 14 -6.08 -0.08 -19.48
CA LEU A 14 -7.20 -1.02 -19.58
C LEU A 14 -6.85 -2.38 -18.95
N LYS A 15 -5.63 -2.86 -19.18
CA LYS A 15 -5.15 -4.10 -18.56
C LYS A 15 -5.14 -3.99 -17.03
N ASP A 16 -4.60 -2.90 -16.48
CA ASP A 16 -4.58 -2.65 -15.05
C ASP A 16 -6.00 -2.64 -14.46
N MET A 17 -6.96 -1.98 -15.12
CA MET A 17 -8.36 -1.94 -14.69
C MET A 17 -9.00 -3.34 -14.70
N LEU A 18 -8.74 -4.14 -15.73
CA LEU A 18 -9.23 -5.52 -15.80
C LEU A 18 -8.65 -6.41 -14.70
N GLU A 19 -7.35 -6.26 -14.41
CA GLU A 19 -6.71 -6.99 -13.31
C GLU A 19 -7.27 -6.59 -11.94
N GLU A 20 -7.56 -5.31 -11.74
CA GLU A 20 -8.21 -4.82 -10.51
C GLU A 20 -9.64 -5.38 -10.38
N LEU A 21 -10.43 -5.35 -11.45
CA LEU A 21 -11.79 -5.90 -11.45
C LEU A 21 -11.77 -7.42 -11.21
N PHE A 22 -10.85 -8.15 -11.83
CA PHE A 22 -10.69 -9.59 -11.63
C PHE A 22 -10.30 -9.92 -10.19
N MET A 23 -9.34 -9.19 -9.62
CA MET A 23 -8.98 -9.36 -8.22
C MET A 23 -10.16 -9.06 -7.30
N PHE A 24 -10.88 -7.98 -7.57
CA PHE A 24 -12.09 -7.62 -6.84
C PHE A 24 -13.14 -8.74 -6.85
N THR A 25 -13.41 -9.35 -8.01
CA THR A 25 -14.35 -10.47 -8.11
C THR A 25 -13.89 -11.71 -7.34
N LYS A 26 -12.59 -11.99 -7.36
CA LYS A 26 -12.01 -13.08 -6.54
C LYS A 26 -12.16 -12.81 -5.04
N LEU A 27 -11.91 -11.57 -4.60
CA LEU A 27 -12.02 -11.20 -3.19
C LEU A 27 -13.47 -11.21 -2.68
N LYS A 28 -14.48 -11.08 -3.55
CA LYS A 28 -15.89 -11.26 -3.20
C LYS A 28 -16.28 -12.71 -2.92
N ASN A 29 -15.48 -13.67 -3.35
CA ASN A 29 -15.73 -15.06 -3.12
C ASN A 29 -15.21 -15.47 -1.74
N ASP A 30 -16.10 -15.81 -0.83
CA ASP A 30 -15.76 -16.22 0.54
C ASP A 30 -14.91 -17.51 0.59
N SER A 31 -14.97 -18.32 -0.46
CA SER A 31 -14.13 -19.53 -0.59
C SER A 31 -12.70 -19.22 -1.08
N PHE A 32 -12.41 -17.98 -1.52
CA PHE A 32 -11.07 -17.61 -1.93
C PHE A 32 -10.15 -17.48 -0.72
N LYS A 33 -9.23 -18.41 -0.57
CA LYS A 33 -8.22 -18.43 0.49
C LYS A 33 -6.85 -18.04 -0.08
N LEU A 34 -6.13 -17.23 0.67
CA LEU A 34 -4.72 -16.93 0.40
C LEU A 34 -3.87 -18.00 1.07
N GLU A 35 -2.96 -18.60 0.32
CA GLU A 35 -1.92 -19.46 0.89
C GLU A 35 -0.88 -18.55 1.54
N LEU A 36 -0.82 -18.59 2.87
CA LEU A 36 0.12 -17.80 3.65
C LEU A 36 1.41 -18.59 3.87
N SER A 37 2.54 -17.92 3.82
CA SER A 37 3.86 -18.49 4.07
C SER A 37 4.77 -17.42 4.69
N ASN A 38 5.90 -17.88 5.25
CA ASN A 38 6.91 -16.96 5.76
C ASN A 38 7.44 -16.07 4.62
N CYS A 39 7.29 -14.75 4.76
CA CYS A 39 7.61 -13.75 3.76
C CYS A 39 8.54 -12.68 4.33
N CYS A 40 9.68 -12.48 3.68
CA CYS A 40 10.58 -11.37 4.01
C CYS A 40 9.99 -10.05 3.48
N VAL A 41 9.24 -9.35 4.35
CA VAL A 41 8.53 -8.13 4.01
C VAL A 41 9.47 -6.98 3.64
N SER A 42 10.60 -6.85 4.34
CA SER A 42 11.60 -5.80 4.05
C SER A 42 12.19 -5.93 2.65
N ARG A 43 12.51 -7.15 2.22
CA ARG A 43 13.00 -7.42 0.86
C ARG A 43 11.93 -7.15 -0.18
N LEU A 44 10.70 -7.60 0.07
CA LEU A 44 9.60 -7.44 -0.87
C LEU A 44 9.24 -5.96 -1.07
N LEU A 45 9.22 -5.17 0.02
CA LEU A 45 8.99 -3.73 -0.06
C LEU A 45 10.10 -3.05 -0.88
N LYS A 46 11.39 -3.31 -0.56
CA LYS A 46 12.54 -2.74 -1.29
C LYS A 46 12.47 -3.08 -2.80
N GLN A 47 12.15 -4.33 -3.15
CA GLN A 47 12.00 -4.74 -4.55
C GLN A 47 10.85 -4.01 -5.25
N THR A 48 9.71 -3.83 -4.56
CA THR A 48 8.54 -3.15 -5.13
C THR A 48 8.85 -1.66 -5.31
N VAL A 49 9.43 -1.01 -4.30
CA VAL A 49 9.87 0.38 -4.38
C VAL A 49 10.81 0.60 -5.56
N PHE A 50 11.82 -0.27 -5.72
CA PHE A 50 12.78 -0.18 -6.81
C PHE A 50 12.13 -0.30 -8.20
N SER A 51 11.03 -1.08 -8.34
CA SER A 51 10.33 -1.22 -9.61
C SER A 51 9.66 0.08 -10.11
N TYR A 52 9.46 1.07 -9.24
CA TYR A 52 8.92 2.39 -9.58
C TYR A 52 9.99 3.45 -9.84
N TYR A 53 11.28 3.12 -9.74
CA TYR A 53 12.37 4.09 -9.85
C TYR A 53 12.34 4.89 -11.17
N GLU A 54 12.14 4.21 -12.31
CA GLU A 54 12.07 4.86 -13.62
C GLU A 54 10.85 5.78 -13.74
N GLU A 55 9.73 5.42 -13.13
CA GLU A 55 8.52 6.23 -13.15
C GLU A 55 8.69 7.49 -12.32
N TRP A 56 9.26 7.39 -11.12
CA TRP A 56 9.61 8.55 -10.28
C TRP A 56 10.56 9.49 -10.99
N LYS A 57 11.60 8.95 -11.63
CA LYS A 57 12.56 9.72 -12.39
C LYS A 57 11.92 10.49 -13.55
N LYS A 58 10.99 9.87 -14.29
CA LYS A 58 10.24 10.53 -15.36
C LYS A 58 9.38 11.67 -14.86
N GLN A 59 8.82 11.54 -13.65
CA GLN A 59 7.98 12.57 -13.03
C GLN A 59 8.77 13.60 -12.22
N GLY A 60 10.09 13.44 -12.09
CA GLY A 60 10.95 14.32 -11.32
C GLY A 60 10.71 14.22 -9.81
N ILE A 61 10.26 13.05 -9.33
CA ILE A 61 10.02 12.78 -7.92
C ILE A 61 11.24 12.06 -7.34
N GLU A 62 11.75 12.58 -6.24
CA GLU A 62 12.78 11.91 -5.42
C GLU A 62 12.11 11.39 -4.13
N PRO A 63 11.83 10.08 -4.04
CA PRO A 63 11.20 9.53 -2.86
C PRO A 63 12.17 9.52 -1.68
N SER A 64 11.68 9.90 -0.50
CA SER A 64 12.39 9.72 0.76
C SER A 64 12.15 8.29 1.25
N LEU A 65 13.21 7.51 1.41
CA LEU A 65 13.14 6.12 1.83
C LEU A 65 13.81 5.95 3.20
N ASP A 66 13.05 5.54 4.20
CA ASP A 66 13.51 5.22 5.55
C ASP A 66 13.06 3.77 5.87
N ILE A 67 13.72 2.83 5.22
CA ILE A 67 13.41 1.40 5.34
C ILE A 67 14.54 0.74 6.12
N CYS A 68 14.22 0.16 7.27
CA CYS A 68 15.20 -0.52 8.11
C CYS A 68 16.01 -1.56 7.32
N GLU A 69 17.27 -1.73 7.71
CA GLU A 69 18.17 -2.70 7.06
C GLU A 69 17.85 -4.14 7.46
N ASP A 70 17.19 -4.31 8.60
CA ASP A 70 16.87 -5.61 9.16
C ASP A 70 16.00 -6.46 8.24
N THR A 71 16.23 -7.75 8.31
CA THR A 71 15.42 -8.74 7.60
C THR A 71 14.21 -9.09 8.45
N ILE A 72 13.05 -8.51 8.13
CA ILE A 72 11.80 -8.72 8.85
C ILE A 72 10.96 -9.74 8.10
N PHE A 73 10.46 -10.74 8.84
CA PHE A 73 9.58 -11.78 8.35
C PHE A 73 8.17 -11.63 8.93
N ILE A 74 7.18 -11.92 8.10
CA ILE A 74 5.76 -11.98 8.46
C ILE A 74 5.12 -13.18 7.77
N THR A 75 4.03 -13.68 8.32
CA THR A 75 3.19 -14.70 7.67
C THR A 75 2.26 -14.02 6.66
N ALA A 76 2.55 -14.13 5.37
CA ALA A 76 1.78 -13.48 4.31
C ALA A 76 1.80 -14.26 2.99
N ASN A 77 0.90 -13.90 2.08
CA ASN A 77 0.99 -14.31 0.68
C ASN A 77 1.82 -13.29 -0.10
N VAL A 78 2.96 -13.71 -0.65
CA VAL A 78 3.93 -12.84 -1.34
C VAL A 78 3.29 -12.04 -2.50
N GLN A 79 2.41 -12.69 -3.30
CA GLN A 79 1.77 -12.06 -4.45
C GLN A 79 0.73 -11.02 -3.99
N ALA A 80 -0.07 -11.36 -2.99
CA ALA A 80 -1.05 -10.47 -2.41
C ALA A 80 -0.37 -9.24 -1.76
N LEU A 81 0.69 -9.46 -0.98
CA LEU A 81 1.42 -8.38 -0.33
C LEU A 81 2.14 -7.47 -1.34
N ARG A 82 2.71 -8.04 -2.40
CA ARG A 82 3.25 -7.24 -3.52
C ARG A 82 2.18 -6.35 -4.14
N ARG A 83 0.96 -6.88 -4.35
CA ARG A 83 -0.17 -6.11 -4.89
C ARG A 83 -0.59 -4.98 -3.95
N VAL A 84 -0.60 -5.23 -2.63
CA VAL A 84 -0.84 -4.18 -1.62
C VAL A 84 0.14 -3.03 -1.80
N PHE A 85 1.45 -3.31 -1.83
CA PHE A 85 2.47 -2.29 -1.98
C PHE A 85 2.34 -1.54 -3.30
N GLN A 86 2.09 -2.25 -4.40
CA GLN A 86 1.86 -1.62 -5.71
C GLN A 86 0.68 -0.67 -5.68
N ASN A 87 -0.44 -1.06 -5.09
CA ASN A 87 -1.64 -0.22 -5.01
C ASN A 87 -1.39 1.05 -4.18
N VAL A 88 -0.72 0.91 -3.03
CA VAL A 88 -0.44 2.05 -2.15
C VAL A 88 0.61 3.00 -2.75
N ILE A 89 1.69 2.46 -3.33
CA ILE A 89 2.73 3.26 -3.99
C ILE A 89 2.17 3.94 -5.24
N LYS A 90 1.39 3.23 -6.07
CA LYS A 90 0.74 3.79 -7.26
C LYS A 90 -0.23 4.92 -6.87
N ASN A 91 -0.97 4.74 -5.77
CA ASN A 91 -1.84 5.79 -5.24
C ASN A 91 -1.03 7.04 -4.87
N ALA A 92 0.06 6.88 -4.13
CA ALA A 92 0.94 8.00 -3.78
C ALA A 92 1.57 8.68 -5.01
N LEU A 93 1.91 7.91 -6.05
CA LEU A 93 2.47 8.43 -7.30
C LEU A 93 1.45 9.24 -8.12
N VAL A 94 0.21 8.75 -8.21
CA VAL A 94 -0.85 9.35 -9.02
C VAL A 94 -1.43 10.59 -8.37
N HIS A 95 -1.58 10.59 -7.05
CA HIS A 95 -2.23 11.65 -6.29
C HIS A 95 -1.25 12.56 -5.52
N GLY A 96 0.02 12.13 -5.38
CA GLY A 96 1.09 12.94 -4.83
C GLY A 96 1.53 14.04 -5.78
N GLN A 97 2.01 15.18 -5.23
CA GLN A 97 2.50 16.28 -6.06
C GLN A 97 4.01 16.17 -6.34
N LYS A 98 4.83 16.18 -5.30
CA LYS A 98 6.30 16.22 -5.45
C LYS A 98 7.05 15.35 -4.45
N SER A 99 6.41 15.00 -3.35
CA SER A 99 7.07 14.32 -2.24
C SER A 99 6.37 13.02 -1.91
N ILE A 100 7.12 11.93 -2.00
CA ILE A 100 6.69 10.60 -1.54
C ILE A 100 7.67 10.19 -0.45
N CYS A 101 7.15 9.69 0.67
CA CYS A 101 7.97 9.13 1.73
C CYS A 101 7.50 7.71 2.03
N ILE A 102 8.43 6.76 2.07
CA ILE A 102 8.17 5.36 2.39
C ILE A 102 9.03 4.99 3.58
N GLN A 103 8.39 4.57 4.67
CA GLN A 103 9.06 4.19 5.90
C GLN A 103 8.67 2.77 6.30
N MET A 104 9.62 2.04 6.88
CA MET A 104 9.35 0.76 7.50
C MET A 104 10.10 0.67 8.82
N ARG A 105 9.37 0.43 9.90
CA ARG A 105 9.90 0.33 11.26
C ARG A 105 9.32 -0.87 11.95
N GLN A 106 10.11 -1.48 12.82
CA GLN A 106 9.66 -2.52 13.72
C GLN A 106 9.53 -1.95 15.12
N GLN A 107 8.43 -2.23 15.79
CA GLN A 107 8.16 -1.78 17.15
C GLN A 107 7.78 -2.96 18.02
N ASP A 108 8.32 -3.00 19.24
CA ASP A 108 7.88 -3.95 20.26
C ASP A 108 6.47 -3.56 20.72
N SER A 109 5.50 -4.48 20.64
CA SER A 109 4.19 -4.24 21.21
C SER A 109 4.30 -4.36 22.72
N CYS A 110 4.37 -3.22 23.41
CA CYS A 110 4.30 -3.17 24.87
C CYS A 110 2.87 -3.40 25.33
N ASN A 111 2.43 -4.64 25.46
CA ASN A 111 1.29 -4.96 26.31
C ASN A 111 1.78 -4.97 27.76
N CYS A 112 1.94 -3.78 28.36
CA CYS A 112 2.19 -3.65 29.78
C CYS A 112 0.93 -4.01 30.58
N ARG A 113 0.67 -5.32 30.74
CA ARG A 113 -0.02 -5.81 31.93
C ARG A 113 1.06 -6.48 32.77
N ALA A 114 1.42 -5.78 33.85
CA ALA A 114 2.29 -6.30 34.87
C ALA A 114 1.73 -7.62 35.41
N SER A 115 2.31 -8.72 34.98
CA SER A 115 2.27 -10.00 35.67
C SER A 115 3.65 -10.62 35.46
N ASP A 116 4.29 -10.90 36.60
CA ASP A 116 5.64 -11.45 36.75
C ASP A 116 5.77 -12.88 36.24
N ASP A 117 5.57 -13.10 34.93
CA ASP A 117 5.88 -14.38 34.29
C ASP A 117 6.79 -14.14 33.07
N GLU A 118 8.04 -14.55 33.22
CA GLU A 118 9.19 -14.37 32.31
C GLU A 118 9.04 -15.07 30.93
N ARG A 119 7.83 -15.35 30.43
CA ARG A 119 7.55 -16.02 29.15
C ARG A 119 6.59 -15.24 28.26
N THR A 120 6.57 -13.92 28.32
CA THR A 120 5.84 -13.14 27.33
C THR A 120 6.68 -13.02 26.06
N SER A 121 6.33 -13.78 25.04
CA SER A 121 6.84 -13.52 23.68
C SER A 121 6.51 -12.08 23.31
N LYS A 122 7.54 -11.25 23.17
CA LYS A 122 7.38 -9.87 22.70
C LYS A 122 6.84 -9.94 21.27
N ASN A 123 5.53 -9.75 21.12
CA ASN A 123 4.97 -9.59 19.80
C ASN A 123 5.54 -8.32 19.20
N ARG A 124 6.27 -8.43 18.10
CA ARG A 124 6.78 -7.30 17.36
C ARG A 124 5.83 -6.99 16.22
N ILE A 125 5.61 -5.72 15.96
CA ILE A 125 4.77 -5.24 14.87
C ILE A 125 5.66 -4.49 13.89
N VAL A 126 5.54 -4.81 12.60
CA VAL A 126 6.11 -4.00 11.54
C VAL A 126 5.09 -2.98 11.08
N HIS A 127 5.51 -1.72 11.06
CA HIS A 127 4.77 -0.58 10.54
C HIS A 127 5.36 -0.18 9.20
N ILE A 128 4.54 -0.11 8.17
CA ILE A 128 4.92 0.33 6.82
C ILE A 128 4.07 1.54 6.50
N LEU A 129 4.72 2.70 6.33
CA LEU A 129 4.05 3.95 6.04
C LEU A 129 4.41 4.41 4.63
N VAL A 130 3.40 4.73 3.85
CA VAL A 130 3.56 5.40 2.56
C VAL A 130 2.81 6.71 2.63
N SER A 131 3.51 7.80 2.42
CA SER A 131 2.92 9.13 2.48
C SER A 131 3.30 9.99 1.29
N ASN A 132 2.38 10.85 0.88
CA ASN A 132 2.58 11.84 -0.17
C ASN A 132 1.91 13.17 0.21
N ASP A 133 2.41 14.26 -0.35
CA ASP A 133 1.75 15.56 -0.26
C ASP A 133 0.52 15.59 -1.18
N VAL A 134 -0.51 16.29 -0.72
CA VAL A 134 -1.76 16.46 -1.47
C VAL A 134 -2.05 17.95 -1.64
N LYS A 135 -2.69 18.31 -2.75
CA LYS A 135 -2.97 19.70 -3.08
C LYS A 135 -4.08 20.28 -2.19
N ASN A 136 -5.19 19.56 -2.11
CA ASN A 136 -6.39 19.96 -1.37
C ASN A 136 -6.75 18.86 -0.37
N PRO A 137 -6.27 18.93 0.88
CA PRO A 137 -6.60 17.93 1.90
C PRO A 137 -8.09 17.88 2.21
N ASP A 138 -8.78 19.02 2.14
CA ASP A 138 -10.20 19.14 2.49
C ASP A 138 -11.13 18.37 1.54
N ASP A 139 -10.65 18.03 0.33
CA ASP A 139 -11.40 17.25 -0.66
C ASP A 139 -11.33 15.74 -0.39
N ILE A 140 -10.51 15.31 0.58
CA ILE A 140 -10.26 13.91 0.89
C ILE A 140 -11.05 13.48 2.11
N ASP A 141 -12.07 12.68 1.93
CA ASP A 141 -12.77 12.02 3.02
C ASP A 141 -12.00 10.74 3.39
N VAL A 142 -11.21 10.83 4.48
CA VAL A 142 -10.31 9.76 4.93
C VAL A 142 -11.07 8.49 5.30
N ASP A 143 -12.29 8.61 5.81
CA ASP A 143 -13.12 7.48 6.19
C ASP A 143 -13.57 6.66 4.97
N LYS A 144 -13.63 7.30 3.80
CA LYS A 144 -14.08 6.68 2.55
C LYS A 144 -12.98 6.25 1.59
N VAL A 145 -11.70 6.58 1.86
CA VAL A 145 -10.61 6.27 0.90
C VAL A 145 -10.45 4.77 0.61
N PHE A 146 -10.92 3.91 1.50
CA PHE A 146 -10.96 2.47 1.31
C PHE A 146 -12.29 1.96 0.75
N GLU A 147 -13.28 2.84 0.54
CA GLU A 147 -14.51 2.46 -0.14
C GLU A 147 -14.26 2.21 -1.62
N ARG A 148 -15.06 1.33 -2.19
CA ARG A 148 -14.96 0.94 -3.60
C ARG A 148 -15.39 2.09 -4.49
N PHE A 149 -14.63 2.36 -5.55
CA PHE A 149 -14.89 3.41 -6.53
C PHE A 149 -14.85 4.83 -5.94
N TYR A 150 -14.38 4.98 -4.69
CA TYR A 150 -14.17 6.29 -4.12
C TYR A 150 -13.08 7.05 -4.87
N LYS A 151 -13.34 8.31 -5.17
CA LYS A 151 -12.39 9.27 -5.73
C LYS A 151 -12.68 10.63 -5.10
N ALA A 152 -11.65 11.30 -4.60
CA ALA A 152 -11.74 12.71 -4.24
C ALA A 152 -12.11 13.56 -5.48
N ASP A 153 -12.73 14.71 -5.29
CA ASP A 153 -13.31 15.48 -6.40
C ASP A 153 -12.29 15.86 -7.48
N GLU A 154 -11.09 16.24 -7.13
CA GLU A 154 -10.02 16.52 -8.10
C GLU A 154 -9.53 15.27 -8.85
N ALA A 155 -9.64 14.09 -8.24
CA ALA A 155 -9.20 12.82 -8.85
C ALA A 155 -10.18 12.24 -9.86
N ARG A 156 -11.37 12.81 -10.02
CA ARG A 156 -12.40 12.32 -10.98
C ARG A 156 -11.93 12.36 -12.42
N SER A 157 -11.02 13.26 -12.77
CA SER A 157 -10.44 13.39 -14.11
C SER A 157 -9.28 12.40 -14.37
N ILE A 158 -8.75 11.75 -13.32
CA ILE A 158 -7.64 10.83 -13.45
C ILE A 158 -8.16 9.44 -13.82
N SER A 159 -7.50 8.80 -14.79
CA SER A 159 -7.78 7.43 -15.24
C SER A 159 -7.40 6.40 -14.19
N SER A 160 -8.11 6.36 -13.05
CA SER A 160 -7.97 5.36 -12.01
C SER A 160 -9.32 4.70 -11.73
N SER A 161 -9.35 3.42 -11.36
CA SER A 161 -10.60 2.68 -11.09
C SER A 161 -11.26 3.06 -9.76
N GLY A 162 -10.50 3.60 -8.80
CA GLY A 162 -10.93 3.78 -7.41
C GLY A 162 -11.03 2.46 -6.62
N LEU A 163 -10.41 1.38 -7.13
CA LEU A 163 -10.40 0.07 -6.48
C LEU A 163 -9.09 -0.25 -5.75
N GLY A 164 -8.00 0.45 -6.05
CA GLY A 164 -6.67 0.10 -5.57
C GLY A 164 -6.56 0.02 -4.04
N LEU A 165 -6.99 1.06 -3.33
CA LEU A 165 -6.93 1.08 -1.86
C LEU A 165 -7.91 0.10 -1.23
N SER A 166 -9.11 -0.08 -1.79
CA SER A 166 -10.08 -1.06 -1.29
C SER A 166 -9.59 -2.50 -1.46
N ILE A 167 -8.90 -2.82 -2.55
CA ILE A 167 -8.24 -4.11 -2.76
C ILE A 167 -7.07 -4.27 -1.78
N ALA A 168 -6.29 -3.22 -1.55
CA ALA A 168 -5.18 -3.27 -0.59
C ALA A 168 -5.69 -3.58 0.82
N LYS A 169 -6.77 -2.93 1.26
CA LYS A 169 -7.39 -3.18 2.56
C LYS A 169 -7.85 -4.62 2.71
N GLU A 170 -8.64 -5.11 1.78
CA GLU A 170 -9.15 -6.48 1.81
C GLU A 170 -8.02 -7.53 1.84
N LEU A 171 -6.94 -7.31 1.08
CA LEU A 171 -5.78 -8.21 1.08
C LEU A 171 -5.02 -8.18 2.41
N VAL A 172 -4.79 -7.00 2.98
CA VAL A 172 -4.11 -6.85 4.27
C VAL A 172 -4.92 -7.54 5.38
N GLU A 173 -6.23 -7.30 5.46
CA GLU A 173 -7.12 -7.91 6.45
C GLU A 173 -7.17 -9.44 6.31
N ARG A 174 -7.22 -9.97 5.09
CA ARG A 174 -7.15 -11.43 4.83
C ARG A 174 -5.82 -12.07 5.19
N MET A 175 -4.76 -11.30 5.29
CA MET A 175 -3.44 -11.74 5.78
C MET A 175 -3.24 -11.49 7.28
N GLY A 176 -4.28 -11.04 8.00
CA GLY A 176 -4.22 -10.80 9.44
C GLY A 176 -3.55 -9.48 9.84
N GLY A 177 -3.30 -8.59 8.91
CA GLY A 177 -2.78 -7.24 9.16
C GLY A 177 -3.87 -6.20 9.31
N SER A 178 -3.47 -4.95 9.54
CA SER A 178 -4.35 -3.78 9.51
C SER A 178 -3.81 -2.72 8.56
N ILE A 179 -4.71 -1.92 8.00
CA ILE A 179 -4.38 -0.78 7.14
C ILE A 179 -5.28 0.39 7.48
N GLU A 180 -4.67 1.55 7.65
CA GLU A 180 -5.35 2.79 7.99
C GLU A 180 -4.85 3.93 7.11
N ALA A 181 -5.67 4.96 6.96
CA ALA A 181 -5.29 6.20 6.30
C ALA A 181 -5.58 7.39 7.20
N ARG A 182 -4.76 8.44 7.07
CA ARG A 182 -4.96 9.69 7.79
C ARG A 182 -4.37 10.86 7.02
N LEU A 183 -4.82 12.05 7.38
CA LEU A 183 -4.25 13.31 6.92
C LEU A 183 -3.42 13.94 8.04
N GLU A 184 -2.18 14.28 7.73
CA GLU A 184 -1.27 15.04 8.60
C GLU A 184 -0.95 16.37 7.94
N GLY A 185 -1.78 17.39 8.20
CA GLY A 185 -1.71 18.65 7.47
C GLY A 185 -1.99 18.45 5.98
N LYS A 186 -0.98 18.70 5.13
CA LYS A 186 -1.06 18.47 3.69
C LYS A 186 -0.51 17.11 3.24
N ARG A 187 -0.29 16.18 4.16
CA ARG A 187 0.18 14.84 3.87
C ARG A 187 -0.93 13.82 4.02
N PHE A 188 -1.13 13.04 2.98
CA PHE A 188 -1.93 11.81 3.04
C PHE A 188 -1.00 10.66 3.39
N VAL A 189 -1.34 9.91 4.42
CA VAL A 189 -0.55 8.81 4.97
C VAL A 189 -1.38 7.55 4.94
N VAL A 190 -0.82 6.48 4.37
CA VAL A 190 -1.35 5.11 4.49
C VAL A 190 -0.38 4.32 5.35
N GLU A 191 -0.88 3.72 6.41
CA GLU A 191 -0.13 2.88 7.34
C GLU A 191 -0.63 1.44 7.28
N ILE A 192 0.30 0.50 7.14
CA ILE A 192 0.05 -0.94 7.10
C ILE A 192 0.82 -1.57 8.26
N GLN A 193 0.16 -2.48 9.00
CA GLN A 193 0.75 -3.16 10.14
C GLN A 193 0.58 -4.67 10.03
N PHE A 194 1.63 -5.40 10.40
CA PHE A 194 1.61 -6.85 10.54
C PHE A 194 2.37 -7.28 11.79
N GLU A 195 1.93 -8.38 12.40
CA GLU A 195 2.74 -9.05 13.41
C GLU A 195 3.96 -9.71 12.76
N CYS A 196 5.13 -9.59 13.42
CA CYS A 196 6.38 -10.19 12.96
C CYS A 196 6.54 -11.58 13.58
N GLU A 197 7.20 -12.47 12.85
CA GLU A 197 7.66 -13.76 13.38
C GLU A 197 8.93 -13.62 14.21
#